data_b257b9594e993613f01252938e4693d5
#
_entry.id   b257b9594e993613f01252938e4693d5
#
_cell.length_a   1.000
_cell.length_b   1.000
_cell.length_c   1.000
_cell.angle_alpha   90.00
_cell.angle_beta   90.00
_cell.angle_gamma   90.00
#
_symmetry.space_group_name_H-M   'P 1'
#
loop_
_entity.id
_entity.type
_entity.pdbx_description
1 polymer ?
#
loop_
_entity_poly.entity_id
_entity_poly.type
_entity_poly.pdbx_seq_one_letter_code
_entity_poly.pdbx_strand_id
1 'polypeptide(L)'
;GDVAEIESYLLEQPEISSHIHIIDKPEASEATLEAVRMVKDGECDILMKGLVNTDVILRAILDKQKGLLPPGNVLTYNAALEIPGYHKLIFFSDPAVIPYPTLEQRKAMIKYAINSCYKFGLVKPKVALIHATEVANPKIQFMQDYLDIMQMWRAGEFGDVIIDGPLDIFLALDAERGGIKKVPSPLLGDADVLIFPDFAAANVF
;
A
#
# COMPACT_ATOMS: atom_id res chain seq x y z
N GLY A 1 -18.37 -11.31 15.41
CA GLY A 1 -17.92 -12.70 15.48
C GLY A 1 -18.80 -13.54 16.36
N ASP A 2 -18.40 -14.78 16.58
CA ASP A 2 -19.06 -15.69 17.52
C ASP A 2 -18.80 -15.22 18.95
N VAL A 3 -19.86 -14.90 19.70
CA VAL A 3 -19.75 -14.34 21.05
C VAL A 3 -19.11 -15.33 22.03
N ALA A 4 -19.46 -16.61 21.97
CA ALA A 4 -18.97 -17.61 22.90
C ALA A 4 -17.45 -17.86 22.68
N GLU A 5 -17.00 -17.86 21.44
CA GLU A 5 -15.58 -17.99 21.09
C GLU A 5 -14.81 -16.76 21.57
N ILE A 6 -15.29 -15.55 21.31
CA ILE A 6 -14.64 -14.31 21.71
C ILE A 6 -14.55 -14.21 23.24
N GLU A 7 -15.64 -14.49 23.96
CA GLU A 7 -15.64 -14.47 25.42
C GLU A 7 -14.63 -15.46 26.01
N SER A 8 -14.45 -16.64 25.39
CA SER A 8 -13.45 -17.61 25.84
C SER A 8 -12.02 -17.07 25.79
N TYR A 9 -11.67 -16.30 24.75
CA TYR A 9 -10.35 -15.62 24.66
C TYR A 9 -10.22 -14.48 25.66
N LEU A 10 -11.30 -13.74 25.92
CA LEU A 10 -11.27 -12.63 26.87
C LEU A 10 -11.12 -13.05 28.34
N LEU A 11 -11.46 -14.29 28.67
CA LEU A 11 -11.19 -14.83 30.00
C LEU A 11 -9.69 -14.85 30.34
N GLU A 12 -8.83 -14.97 29.33
CA GLU A 12 -7.37 -14.94 29.48
C GLU A 12 -6.78 -13.54 29.54
N GLN A 13 -7.58 -12.51 29.18
CA GLN A 13 -7.15 -11.11 29.08
C GLN A 13 -8.18 -10.14 29.69
N PRO A 14 -8.39 -10.22 31.02
CA PRO A 14 -9.45 -9.47 31.68
C PRO A 14 -9.29 -7.94 31.61
N GLU A 15 -8.05 -7.46 31.47
CA GLU A 15 -7.73 -6.04 31.39
C GLU A 15 -8.28 -5.35 30.12
N ILE A 16 -8.44 -6.09 29.03
CA ILE A 16 -8.99 -5.52 27.79
C ILE A 16 -10.49 -5.80 27.62
N SER A 17 -11.04 -6.77 28.34
CA SER A 17 -12.44 -7.20 28.16
C SER A 17 -13.45 -6.08 28.39
N SER A 18 -13.17 -5.15 29.33
CA SER A 18 -14.02 -3.99 29.62
C SER A 18 -14.08 -2.94 28.49
N HIS A 19 -13.14 -3.00 27.54
CA HIS A 19 -13.07 -2.08 26.40
C HIS A 19 -13.59 -2.69 25.10
N ILE A 20 -14.05 -3.95 25.14
CA ILE A 20 -14.53 -4.68 23.95
C ILE A 20 -16.06 -4.74 23.95
N HIS A 21 -16.64 -4.29 22.86
CA HIS A 21 -18.06 -4.48 22.55
C HIS A 21 -18.21 -5.58 21.51
N ILE A 22 -18.86 -6.69 21.90
CA ILE A 22 -19.05 -7.85 21.04
C ILE A 22 -20.39 -7.73 20.30
N ILE A 23 -20.37 -7.89 18.99
CA ILE A 23 -21.56 -8.03 18.15
C ILE A 23 -21.61 -9.48 17.69
N ASP A 24 -22.65 -10.20 18.13
CA ASP A 24 -22.83 -11.61 17.79
C ASP A 24 -23.23 -11.79 16.33
N LYS A 25 -22.27 -12.29 15.55
CA LYS A 25 -22.39 -12.66 14.14
C LYS A 25 -21.46 -13.84 13.89
N PRO A 26 -21.90 -15.08 14.12
CA PRO A 26 -21.05 -16.26 13.98
C PRO A 26 -20.61 -16.52 12.53
N GLU A 27 -21.46 -16.14 11.55
CA GLU A 27 -21.09 -16.30 10.14
C GLU A 27 -20.12 -15.21 9.67
N ALA A 28 -18.98 -15.61 9.13
CA ALA A 28 -17.88 -14.72 8.72
C ALA A 28 -18.34 -13.66 7.70
N SER A 29 -19.22 -14.02 6.78
CA SER A 29 -19.78 -13.09 5.79
C SER A 29 -20.68 -12.03 6.44
N GLU A 30 -21.53 -12.41 7.40
CA GLU A 30 -22.40 -11.49 8.13
C GLU A 30 -21.58 -10.57 9.04
N ALA A 31 -20.60 -11.14 9.76
CA ALA A 31 -19.69 -10.36 10.59
C ALA A 31 -18.93 -9.29 9.78
N THR A 32 -18.47 -9.67 8.58
CA THR A 32 -17.76 -8.76 7.67
C THR A 32 -18.66 -7.64 7.18
N LEU A 33 -19.89 -7.95 6.75
CA LEU A 33 -20.86 -6.94 6.29
C LEU A 33 -21.23 -5.96 7.40
N GLU A 34 -21.43 -6.46 8.61
CA GLU A 34 -21.73 -5.61 9.78
C GLU A 34 -20.57 -4.68 10.12
N ALA A 35 -19.32 -5.22 10.13
CA ALA A 35 -18.13 -4.41 10.40
C ALA A 35 -17.93 -3.31 9.33
N VAL A 36 -18.15 -3.63 8.06
CA VAL A 36 -18.13 -2.64 6.96
C VAL A 36 -19.21 -1.58 7.13
N ARG A 37 -20.45 -1.99 7.51
CA ARG A 37 -21.56 -1.07 7.78
C ARG A 37 -21.20 -0.09 8.91
N MET A 38 -20.68 -0.58 10.02
CA MET A 38 -20.31 0.25 11.18
C MET A 38 -19.30 1.33 10.83
N VAL A 39 -18.28 0.99 10.03
CA VAL A 39 -17.31 1.99 9.56
C VAL A 39 -17.96 2.97 8.60
N LYS A 40 -18.80 2.50 7.69
CA LYS A 40 -19.51 3.36 6.74
C LYS A 40 -20.44 4.38 7.42
N ASP A 41 -21.12 3.95 8.48
CA ASP A 41 -22.08 4.77 9.23
C ASP A 41 -21.37 5.68 10.26
N GLY A 42 -20.03 5.58 10.40
CA GLY A 42 -19.23 6.39 11.33
C GLY A 42 -19.30 5.91 12.79
N GLU A 43 -19.76 4.68 13.02
CA GLU A 43 -19.75 4.05 14.35
C GLU A 43 -18.35 3.57 14.74
N CYS A 44 -17.46 3.35 13.74
CA CYS A 44 -16.07 2.96 13.90
C CYS A 44 -15.18 3.72 12.92
N ASP A 45 -13.95 4.04 13.35
CA ASP A 45 -12.96 4.77 12.53
C ASP A 45 -12.06 3.84 11.72
N ILE A 46 -11.90 2.59 12.16
CA ILE A 46 -10.96 1.63 11.58
C ILE A 46 -11.64 0.28 11.38
N LEU A 47 -11.47 -0.31 10.19
CA LEU A 47 -11.83 -1.71 9.91
C LEU A 47 -10.58 -2.58 10.01
N MET A 48 -10.56 -3.52 10.95
CA MET A 48 -9.49 -4.51 11.09
C MET A 48 -9.96 -5.89 10.65
N LYS A 49 -9.17 -6.54 9.80
CA LYS A 49 -9.39 -7.94 9.38
C LYS A 49 -8.70 -8.89 10.36
N GLY A 50 -9.44 -9.90 10.84
CA GLY A 50 -8.92 -11.06 11.55
C GLY A 50 -8.70 -12.27 10.61
N LEU A 51 -9.21 -13.43 11.02
CA LEU A 51 -9.06 -14.69 10.27
C LEU A 51 -9.96 -14.84 9.05
N VAL A 52 -10.89 -13.91 8.79
CA VAL A 52 -11.76 -13.96 7.62
C VAL A 52 -10.96 -13.99 6.31
N ASN A 53 -11.41 -14.74 5.33
CA ASN A 53 -10.76 -14.82 4.03
C ASN A 53 -10.71 -13.45 3.34
N THR A 54 -9.59 -13.16 2.68
CA THR A 54 -9.35 -11.84 2.04
C THR A 54 -10.38 -11.53 0.96
N ASP A 55 -10.84 -12.52 0.19
CA ASP A 55 -11.87 -12.33 -0.82
C ASP A 55 -13.23 -11.91 -0.23
N VAL A 56 -13.58 -12.40 0.95
CA VAL A 56 -14.84 -12.07 1.64
C VAL A 56 -14.83 -10.60 2.06
N ILE A 57 -13.78 -10.14 2.73
CA ILE A 57 -13.70 -8.74 3.18
C ILE A 57 -13.53 -7.78 2.00
N LEU A 58 -12.75 -8.15 0.98
CA LEU A 58 -12.61 -7.29 -0.21
C LEU A 58 -13.92 -7.13 -0.96
N ARG A 59 -14.75 -8.17 -1.10
CA ARG A 59 -16.09 -8.05 -1.69
C ARG A 59 -16.97 -7.09 -0.91
N ALA A 60 -16.94 -7.15 0.41
CA ALA A 60 -17.74 -6.25 1.26
C ALA A 60 -17.26 -4.79 1.14
N ILE A 61 -15.94 -4.55 1.16
CA ILE A 61 -15.35 -3.20 1.00
C ILE A 61 -15.66 -2.62 -0.39
N LEU A 62 -15.60 -3.45 -1.44
CA LEU A 62 -15.76 -3.04 -2.83
C LEU A 62 -17.22 -3.00 -3.29
N ASP A 63 -18.18 -3.39 -2.44
CA ASP A 63 -19.59 -3.30 -2.79
C ASP A 63 -19.98 -1.86 -3.14
N LYS A 64 -20.62 -1.69 -4.33
CA LYS A 64 -20.89 -0.35 -4.88
C LYS A 64 -21.91 0.46 -4.06
N GLN A 65 -22.78 -0.21 -3.29
CA GLN A 65 -23.83 0.43 -2.52
C GLN A 65 -23.51 0.48 -1.03
N LYS A 66 -22.97 -0.61 -0.49
CA LYS A 66 -22.74 -0.82 0.95
C LYS A 66 -21.28 -0.72 1.36
N GLY A 67 -20.34 -0.78 0.40
CA GLY A 67 -18.93 -0.79 0.66
C GLY A 67 -18.33 0.56 1.07
N LEU A 68 -17.02 0.56 1.29
CA LEU A 68 -16.27 1.71 1.80
C LEU A 68 -15.51 2.48 0.70
N LEU A 69 -15.34 1.87 -0.49
CA LEU A 69 -14.57 2.52 -1.55
C LEU A 69 -15.40 3.60 -2.25
N PRO A 70 -15.00 4.89 -2.17
CA PRO A 70 -15.71 5.94 -2.91
C PRO A 70 -15.61 5.73 -4.42
N PRO A 71 -16.63 6.13 -5.19
CA PRO A 71 -16.60 6.04 -6.65
C PRO A 71 -15.36 6.72 -7.25
N GLY A 72 -14.73 6.06 -8.22
CA GLY A 72 -13.54 6.57 -8.91
C GLY A 72 -12.22 6.36 -8.17
N ASN A 73 -12.25 5.89 -6.92
CA ASN A 73 -11.03 5.55 -6.18
C ASN A 73 -10.55 4.12 -6.46
N VAL A 74 -9.30 3.87 -6.14
CA VAL A 74 -8.64 2.56 -6.26
C VAL A 74 -8.38 2.01 -4.87
N LEU A 75 -8.73 0.75 -4.63
CA LEU A 75 -8.28 0.04 -3.45
C LEU A 75 -6.88 -0.53 -3.73
N THR A 76 -5.92 -0.19 -2.88
CA THR A 76 -4.54 -0.70 -2.97
C THR A 76 -3.97 -0.90 -1.56
N TYR A 77 -2.97 -1.75 -1.45
CA TYR A 77 -2.24 -1.95 -0.21
C TYR A 77 -0.99 -1.06 -0.19
N ASN A 78 -0.86 -0.27 0.85
CA ASN A 78 0.33 0.53 1.12
C ASN A 78 0.92 0.12 2.46
N ALA A 79 2.13 -0.44 2.45
CA ALA A 79 2.85 -0.89 3.63
C ALA A 79 3.92 0.12 4.03
N ALA A 80 4.23 0.14 5.33
CA ALA A 80 5.39 0.82 5.87
C ALA A 80 6.26 -0.20 6.62
N LEU A 81 7.54 -0.26 6.28
CA LEU A 81 8.52 -1.17 6.88
C LEU A 81 9.67 -0.40 7.52
N GLU A 82 10.10 -0.89 8.67
CA GLU A 82 11.41 -0.60 9.24
C GLU A 82 12.36 -1.75 8.86
N ILE A 83 13.38 -1.45 8.07
CA ILE A 83 14.35 -2.45 7.61
C ILE A 83 15.66 -2.28 8.37
N PRO A 84 16.19 -3.33 9.03
CA PRO A 84 17.50 -3.25 9.69
C PRO A 84 18.59 -2.78 8.74
N GLY A 85 19.32 -1.73 9.14
CA GLY A 85 20.40 -1.15 8.33
C GLY A 85 19.94 -0.05 7.36
N TYR A 86 18.66 0.19 7.19
CA TYR A 86 18.15 1.38 6.50
C TYR A 86 17.73 2.44 7.51
N HIS A 87 18.08 3.70 7.26
CA HIS A 87 18.03 4.77 8.24
C HIS A 87 16.64 5.41 8.44
N LYS A 88 15.62 4.97 7.71
CA LYS A 88 14.24 5.49 7.77
C LYS A 88 13.20 4.42 7.40
N LEU A 89 11.92 4.73 7.63
CA LEU A 89 10.82 3.90 7.15
C LEU A 89 10.77 3.89 5.63
N ILE A 90 10.44 2.74 5.06
CA ILE A 90 10.17 2.55 3.64
C ILE A 90 8.69 2.27 3.46
N PHE A 91 8.05 3.03 2.59
CA PHE A 91 6.70 2.75 2.12
C PHE A 91 6.76 1.97 0.81
N PHE A 92 5.85 1.02 0.60
CA PHE A 92 5.79 0.33 -0.68
C PHE A 92 4.37 -0.13 -1.04
N SER A 93 4.10 -0.31 -2.31
CA SER A 93 2.82 -0.69 -2.87
C SER A 93 3.02 -1.46 -4.18
N ASP A 94 2.20 -2.42 -4.52
CA ASP A 94 1.08 -3.08 -3.84
C ASP A 94 1.41 -4.56 -3.65
N PRO A 95 1.57 -5.09 -2.42
CA PRO A 95 1.95 -6.49 -2.19
C PRO A 95 0.77 -7.48 -2.13
N ALA A 96 -0.51 -7.02 -2.27
CA ALA A 96 -1.61 -7.92 -1.92
C ALA A 96 -2.96 -7.71 -2.63
N VAL A 97 -3.20 -6.59 -3.30
CA VAL A 97 -4.55 -6.24 -3.80
C VAL A 97 -4.63 -6.19 -5.32
N ILE A 98 -3.66 -5.56 -5.99
CA ILE A 98 -3.70 -5.36 -7.44
C ILE A 98 -2.62 -6.21 -8.11
N PRO A 99 -2.98 -7.35 -8.74
CA PRO A 99 -1.98 -8.25 -9.34
C PRO A 99 -1.15 -7.57 -10.44
N TYR A 100 -1.79 -6.92 -11.37
CA TYR A 100 -1.17 -6.24 -12.52
C TYR A 100 -1.77 -4.84 -12.64
N PRO A 101 -1.19 -3.82 -11.98
CA PRO A 101 -1.74 -2.48 -12.01
C PRO A 101 -1.73 -1.87 -13.42
N THR A 102 -2.82 -1.20 -13.79
CA THR A 102 -2.86 -0.31 -14.95
C THR A 102 -2.15 1.00 -14.65
N LEU A 103 -1.89 1.83 -15.67
CA LEU A 103 -1.30 3.17 -15.48
C LEU A 103 -2.09 4.01 -14.46
N GLU A 104 -3.41 4.06 -14.55
CA GLU A 104 -4.25 4.82 -13.61
C GLU A 104 -4.19 4.27 -12.19
N GLN A 105 -4.13 2.93 -12.03
CA GLN A 105 -3.93 2.32 -10.73
C GLN A 105 -2.55 2.62 -10.16
N ARG A 106 -1.47 2.59 -10.97
CA ARG A 106 -0.12 3.00 -10.53
C ARG A 106 -0.07 4.45 -10.09
N LYS A 107 -0.73 5.35 -10.81
CA LYS A 107 -0.86 6.76 -10.42
C LYS A 107 -1.53 6.89 -9.04
N ALA A 108 -2.61 6.15 -8.81
CA ALA A 108 -3.29 6.14 -7.52
C ALA A 108 -2.38 5.57 -6.41
N MET A 109 -1.71 4.44 -6.65
CA MET A 109 -0.74 3.84 -5.72
C MET A 109 0.33 4.85 -5.30
N ILE A 110 0.94 5.54 -6.27
CA ILE A 110 1.97 6.57 -6.02
C ILE A 110 1.39 7.72 -5.19
N LYS A 111 0.23 8.26 -5.56
CA LYS A 111 -0.41 9.37 -4.83
C LYS A 111 -0.76 8.99 -3.40
N TYR A 112 -1.25 7.77 -3.17
CA TYR A 112 -1.58 7.30 -1.82
C TYR A 112 -0.32 7.06 -0.98
N ALA A 113 0.74 6.51 -1.55
CA ALA A 113 2.01 6.34 -0.86
C ALA A 113 2.65 7.70 -0.49
N ILE A 114 2.65 8.67 -1.41
CA ILE A 114 3.09 10.05 -1.14
C ILE A 114 2.27 10.67 0.00
N ASN A 115 0.94 10.53 -0.03
CA ASN A 115 0.09 11.03 1.03
C ASN A 115 0.38 10.38 2.40
N SER A 116 0.70 9.08 2.41
CA SER A 116 1.16 8.42 3.63
C SER A 116 2.48 9.02 4.12
N CYS A 117 3.45 9.25 3.24
CA CYS A 117 4.71 9.92 3.59
C CYS A 117 4.46 11.30 4.24
N TYR A 118 3.59 12.11 3.67
CA TYR A 118 3.23 13.41 4.27
C TYR A 118 2.61 13.28 5.66
N LYS A 119 1.74 12.29 5.87
CA LYS A 119 1.15 12.01 7.20
C LYS A 119 2.18 11.55 8.23
N PHE A 120 3.27 10.95 7.78
CA PHE A 120 4.41 10.60 8.62
C PHE A 120 5.46 11.71 8.74
N GLY A 121 5.18 12.90 8.22
CA GLY A 121 6.01 14.10 8.39
C GLY A 121 7.11 14.29 7.34
N LEU A 122 7.16 13.48 6.28
CA LEU A 122 8.10 13.69 5.19
C LEU A 122 7.64 14.89 4.34
N VAL A 123 8.58 15.77 4.00
CA VAL A 123 8.26 17.01 3.27
C VAL A 123 8.35 16.82 1.75
N LYS A 124 9.34 16.05 1.30
CA LYS A 124 9.62 15.82 -0.13
C LYS A 124 9.92 14.35 -0.41
N PRO A 125 8.89 13.48 -0.46
CA PRO A 125 9.07 12.05 -0.64
C PRO A 125 9.84 11.71 -1.92
N LYS A 126 10.70 10.69 -1.82
CA LYS A 126 11.48 10.12 -2.91
C LYS A 126 10.88 8.78 -3.32
N VAL A 127 10.38 8.69 -4.53
CA VAL A 127 9.65 7.52 -5.06
C VAL A 127 10.49 6.80 -6.10
N ALA A 128 10.79 5.54 -5.87
CA ALA A 128 11.48 4.66 -6.82
C ALA A 128 10.48 3.75 -7.55
N LEU A 129 10.51 3.76 -8.88
CA LEU A 129 9.79 2.81 -9.72
C LEU A 129 10.68 1.60 -9.94
N ILE A 130 10.35 0.49 -9.27
CA ILE A 130 11.24 -0.66 -9.13
C ILE A 130 11.17 -1.62 -10.33
N HIS A 131 12.34 -2.03 -10.78
CA HIS A 131 12.53 -3.12 -11.75
C HIS A 131 13.93 -3.74 -11.62
N ALA A 132 14.17 -4.87 -12.29
CA ALA A 132 15.45 -5.55 -12.32
C ALA A 132 16.50 -4.90 -13.26
N THR A 133 16.12 -3.85 -14.00
CA THR A 133 17.01 -3.13 -14.94
C THR A 133 16.66 -1.64 -14.95
N GLU A 134 17.67 -0.82 -15.19
CA GLU A 134 17.58 0.63 -15.26
C GLU A 134 17.25 1.15 -16.67
N VAL A 135 17.19 0.25 -17.64
CA VAL A 135 16.85 0.60 -19.03
C VAL A 135 15.41 0.25 -19.32
N ALA A 136 14.59 1.27 -19.52
CA ALA A 136 13.19 1.07 -19.87
C ALA A 136 13.05 0.44 -21.27
N ASN A 137 12.18 -0.58 -21.37
CA ASN A 137 11.79 -1.18 -22.63
C ASN A 137 10.30 -0.89 -22.89
N PRO A 138 9.97 0.05 -23.80
CA PRO A 138 8.58 0.44 -24.07
C PRO A 138 7.68 -0.69 -24.61
N LYS A 139 8.26 -1.81 -25.05
CA LYS A 139 7.50 -3.00 -25.47
C LYS A 139 6.88 -3.76 -24.29
N ILE A 140 7.33 -3.48 -23.07
CA ILE A 140 6.79 -4.03 -21.82
C ILE A 140 5.84 -2.99 -21.24
N GLN A 141 4.55 -3.32 -21.12
CA GLN A 141 3.49 -2.35 -20.78
C GLN A 141 3.79 -1.55 -19.50
N PHE A 142 4.16 -2.20 -18.41
CA PHE A 142 4.41 -1.48 -17.16
C PHE A 142 5.66 -0.56 -17.24
N MET A 143 6.63 -0.84 -18.11
CA MET A 143 7.77 0.06 -18.35
C MET A 143 7.37 1.28 -19.15
N GLN A 144 6.42 1.14 -20.08
CA GLN A 144 5.79 2.30 -20.74
C GLN A 144 5.05 3.14 -19.69
N ASP A 145 4.29 2.49 -18.79
CA ASP A 145 3.63 3.19 -17.68
C ASP A 145 4.63 3.98 -16.81
N TYR A 146 5.82 3.42 -16.54
CA TYR A 146 6.88 4.12 -15.81
C TYR A 146 7.38 5.36 -16.56
N LEU A 147 7.57 5.26 -17.87
CA LEU A 147 7.98 6.41 -18.70
C LEU A 147 6.90 7.50 -18.69
N ASP A 148 5.63 7.10 -18.76
CA ASP A 148 4.49 8.04 -18.70
C ASP A 148 4.41 8.72 -17.32
N ILE A 149 4.60 7.97 -16.23
CA ILE A 149 4.67 8.50 -14.86
C ILE A 149 5.81 9.50 -14.72
N MET A 150 7.00 9.21 -15.30
CA MET A 150 8.12 10.15 -15.29
C MET A 150 7.81 11.45 -16.05
N GLN A 151 7.04 11.40 -17.14
CA GLN A 151 6.57 12.59 -17.85
C GLN A 151 5.57 13.38 -17.00
N MET A 152 4.60 12.70 -16.38
CA MET A 152 3.62 13.31 -15.49
C MET A 152 4.27 13.99 -14.28
N TRP A 153 5.29 13.36 -13.70
CA TRP A 153 6.08 13.95 -12.61
C TRP A 153 6.77 15.24 -13.05
N ARG A 154 7.44 15.23 -14.22
CA ARG A 154 8.08 16.44 -14.79
C ARG A 154 7.07 17.55 -15.09
N ALA A 155 5.82 17.18 -15.38
CA ALA A 155 4.71 18.13 -15.57
C ALA A 155 4.10 18.62 -14.22
N GLY A 156 4.57 18.11 -13.08
CA GLY A 156 4.12 18.54 -11.74
C GLY A 156 2.87 17.83 -11.21
N GLU A 157 2.40 16.75 -11.82
CA GLU A 157 1.14 16.07 -11.43
C GLU A 157 1.17 15.42 -10.04
N PHE A 158 2.35 15.20 -9.47
CA PHE A 158 2.53 14.54 -8.16
C PHE A 158 2.94 15.50 -7.03
N GLY A 159 3.05 16.81 -7.32
CA GLY A 159 3.46 17.81 -6.35
C GLY A 159 4.97 17.85 -6.08
N ASP A 160 5.38 18.32 -4.90
CA ASP A 160 6.80 18.45 -4.54
C ASP A 160 7.38 17.12 -4.06
N VAL A 161 7.69 16.25 -5.00
CA VAL A 161 8.27 14.92 -4.80
C VAL A 161 9.38 14.68 -5.80
N ILE A 162 10.22 13.68 -5.54
CA ILE A 162 11.20 13.19 -6.52
C ILE A 162 10.77 11.79 -6.94
N ILE A 163 10.61 11.55 -8.25
CA ILE A 163 10.29 10.22 -8.78
C ILE A 163 11.40 9.83 -9.76
N ASP A 164 11.87 8.60 -9.68
CA ASP A 164 12.82 8.05 -10.64
C ASP A 164 12.61 6.56 -10.88
N GLY A 165 13.02 6.08 -12.03
CA GLY A 165 12.94 4.67 -12.45
C GLY A 165 12.88 4.49 -13.97
N PRO A 166 12.99 3.22 -14.43
CA PRO A 166 13.13 2.03 -13.61
C PRO A 166 14.47 1.97 -12.87
N LEU A 167 14.46 1.48 -11.63
CA LEU A 167 15.64 1.28 -10.80
C LEU A 167 15.60 -0.11 -10.16
N ASP A 168 16.75 -0.75 -9.99
CA ASP A 168 16.82 -1.91 -9.12
C ASP A 168 16.74 -1.48 -7.65
N ILE A 169 16.46 -2.46 -6.79
CA ILE A 169 16.25 -2.22 -5.35
C ILE A 169 17.50 -1.65 -4.67
N PHE A 170 18.70 -2.02 -5.12
CA PHE A 170 19.94 -1.53 -4.55
C PHE A 170 20.19 -0.06 -4.92
N LEU A 171 19.92 0.33 -6.17
CA LEU A 171 20.00 1.74 -6.58
C LEU A 171 18.98 2.62 -5.88
N ALA A 172 17.83 2.05 -5.52
CA ALA A 172 16.80 2.78 -4.77
C ALA A 172 17.20 3.03 -3.31
N LEU A 173 17.94 2.10 -2.68
CA LEU A 173 18.16 2.07 -1.24
C LEU A 173 19.64 2.23 -0.80
N ASP A 174 20.61 2.21 -1.73
CA ASP A 174 22.04 2.21 -1.42
C ASP A 174 22.79 3.22 -2.30
N ALA A 175 23.24 4.31 -1.69
CA ALA A 175 23.94 5.39 -2.38
C ALA A 175 25.29 4.94 -2.95
N GLU A 176 25.99 4.00 -2.32
CA GLU A 176 27.30 3.50 -2.78
C GLU A 176 27.14 2.70 -4.07
N ARG A 177 26.08 1.91 -4.18
CA ARG A 177 25.75 1.11 -5.37
C ARG A 177 25.52 1.97 -6.60
N GLY A 178 24.87 3.12 -6.43
CA GLY A 178 24.67 4.10 -7.50
C GLY A 178 25.99 4.59 -8.08
N GLY A 179 26.98 4.85 -7.22
CA GLY A 179 28.33 5.24 -7.62
C GLY A 179 29.08 4.13 -8.39
N ILE A 180 28.95 2.87 -7.99
CA ILE A 180 29.56 1.71 -8.65
C ILE A 180 28.97 1.48 -10.04
N LYS A 181 27.63 1.46 -10.14
CA LYS A 181 26.91 1.24 -11.42
C LYS A 181 26.98 2.44 -12.37
N LYS A 182 27.38 3.60 -11.89
CA LYS A 182 27.41 4.87 -12.65
C LYS A 182 26.04 5.23 -13.27
N VAL A 183 24.97 4.87 -12.60
CA VAL A 183 23.60 5.22 -12.99
C VAL A 183 23.22 6.49 -12.21
N PRO A 184 23.06 7.64 -12.89
CA PRO A 184 22.66 8.85 -12.20
C PRO A 184 21.18 8.73 -11.78
N SER A 185 20.91 8.92 -10.52
CA SER A 185 19.54 8.98 -10.00
C SER A 185 19.40 10.15 -9.01
N PRO A 186 18.35 10.99 -9.12
CA PRO A 186 18.08 12.04 -8.15
C PRO A 186 17.67 11.51 -6.77
N LEU A 187 17.37 10.21 -6.65
CA LEU A 187 17.04 9.58 -5.37
C LEU A 187 18.30 9.35 -4.54
N LEU A 188 19.46 9.17 -5.15
CA LEU A 188 20.76 8.96 -4.49
C LEU A 188 20.79 7.78 -3.51
N GLY A 189 20.05 6.70 -3.80
CA GLY A 189 19.95 5.54 -2.92
C GLY A 189 19.18 5.79 -1.62
N ASP A 190 18.32 6.80 -1.60
CA ASP A 190 17.60 7.28 -0.42
C ASP A 190 16.09 7.36 -0.69
N ALA A 191 15.50 6.28 -1.23
CA ALA A 191 14.07 6.21 -1.50
C ALA A 191 13.24 6.16 -0.22
N ASP A 192 12.09 6.82 -0.22
CA ASP A 192 11.04 6.72 0.80
C ASP A 192 9.94 5.75 0.39
N VAL A 193 9.69 5.63 -0.93
CA VAL A 193 8.61 4.83 -1.51
C VAL A 193 9.14 3.93 -2.61
N LEU A 194 8.74 2.67 -2.59
CA LEU A 194 9.00 1.70 -3.65
C LEU A 194 7.68 1.32 -4.34
N ILE A 195 7.61 1.52 -5.64
CA ILE A 195 6.48 1.09 -6.47
C ILE A 195 6.93 -0.07 -7.34
N PHE A 196 6.37 -1.23 -7.10
CA PHE A 196 6.73 -2.46 -7.80
C PHE A 196 5.94 -2.63 -9.11
N PRO A 197 6.47 -3.41 -10.08
CA PRO A 197 5.79 -3.65 -11.35
C PRO A 197 4.47 -4.42 -11.21
N ASP A 198 4.42 -5.35 -10.26
CA ASP A 198 3.28 -6.18 -9.94
C ASP A 198 3.29 -6.62 -8.47
N PHE A 199 2.18 -7.23 -8.01
CA PHE A 199 2.08 -7.61 -6.60
C PHE A 199 3.01 -8.77 -6.21
N ALA A 200 3.40 -9.63 -7.15
CA ALA A 200 4.29 -10.74 -6.84
C ALA A 200 5.69 -10.22 -6.47
N ALA A 201 6.20 -9.24 -7.23
CA ALA A 201 7.46 -8.57 -6.90
C ALA A 201 7.40 -7.84 -5.56
N ALA A 202 6.30 -7.15 -5.28
CA ALA A 202 6.11 -6.44 -4.01
C ALA A 202 5.94 -7.41 -2.81
N ASN A 203 5.28 -8.54 -3.02
CA ASN A 203 5.03 -9.53 -1.94
C ASN A 203 6.30 -10.30 -1.55
N VAL A 204 7.21 -10.53 -2.49
CA VAL A 204 8.49 -11.21 -2.24
C VAL A 204 9.49 -10.29 -1.53
N PHE A 205 9.39 -8.97 -1.73
CA PHE A 205 10.20 -7.96 -1.02
C PHE A 205 9.88 -7.92 0.46
#